data_c5d21c2e24eed6b819705c2d3f0339d6
#
_entry.id   c5d21c2e24eed6b819705c2d3f0339d6
#
_cell.length_a   1.000
_cell.length_b   1.000
_cell.length_c   1.000
_cell.angle_alpha   90.00
_cell.angle_beta   90.00
_cell.angle_gamma   90.00
#
_symmetry.space_group_name_H-M   'P 1'
#
loop_
_entity.id
_entity.type
_entity.pdbx_description
1 polymer ?
#
loop_
_entity_poly.entity_id
_entity_poly.type
_entity_poly.pdbx_seq_one_letter_code
_entity_poly.pdbx_strand_id
1 'polypeptide(L)'
;NSVRIGGNRLDQAIAEYIRKKYGLSIGDQTAEGIKIEIGSAIKQDKEKSMEIKGRDMIAGLPKTINVSANEITEAIGNELDKIILAIKSVLEQAPPELSSDIIDRGMVMTGGGSLLRNLDKLFTKSLGIPCHVASDALLCVAKGTGIALENLDDYKKSALAR
;
A
#
# COMPACT_ATOMS: atom_id res chain seq x y z
N ASN A 1 -9.17 7.72 11.76
CA ASN A 1 -8.71 6.38 12.09
C ASN A 1 -7.26 6.19 11.65
N SER A 2 -6.53 5.26 12.26
CA SER A 2 -5.13 4.98 11.95
C SER A 2 -4.85 3.47 12.02
N VAL A 3 -4.08 2.97 11.05
CA VAL A 3 -3.59 1.60 11.03
C VAL A 3 -2.09 1.61 10.74
N ARG A 4 -1.32 0.79 11.47
CA ARG A 4 0.15 0.73 11.30
C ARG A 4 0.55 -0.24 10.19
N ILE A 5 0.08 0.02 8.98
CA ILE A 5 0.40 -0.76 7.79
C ILE A 5 0.83 0.21 6.69
N GLY A 6 2.07 0.09 6.29
CA GLY A 6 2.68 0.87 5.22
C GLY A 6 3.62 0.01 4.39
N GLY A 7 4.43 0.62 3.54
CA GLY A 7 5.38 -0.06 2.66
C GLY A 7 6.24 -1.09 3.38
N ASN A 8 6.86 -0.71 4.50
CA ASN A 8 7.72 -1.60 5.28
C ASN A 8 6.99 -2.84 5.80
N ARG A 9 5.71 -2.73 6.17
CA ARG A 9 4.94 -3.89 6.62
C ARG A 9 4.66 -4.86 5.47
N LEU A 10 4.41 -4.34 4.26
CA LEU A 10 4.28 -5.15 3.06
C LEU A 10 5.60 -5.85 2.72
N ASP A 11 6.75 -5.17 2.86
CA ASP A 11 8.07 -5.76 2.64
C ASP A 11 8.35 -6.90 3.62
N GLN A 12 8.01 -6.74 4.89
CA GLN A 12 8.08 -7.79 5.90
C GLN A 12 7.19 -8.99 5.53
N ALA A 13 5.97 -8.76 5.08
CA ALA A 13 5.07 -9.83 4.66
C ALA A 13 5.63 -10.62 3.47
N ILE A 14 6.25 -9.94 2.50
CA ILE A 14 6.95 -10.57 1.38
C ILE A 14 8.12 -11.42 1.88
N ALA A 15 8.98 -10.86 2.74
CA ALA A 15 10.14 -11.58 3.28
C ALA A 15 9.70 -12.81 4.09
N GLU A 16 8.65 -12.69 4.90
CA GLU A 16 8.08 -13.81 5.66
C GLU A 16 7.51 -14.90 4.76
N TYR A 17 6.80 -14.53 3.69
CA TYR A 17 6.26 -15.46 2.72
C TYR A 17 7.37 -16.26 2.02
N ILE A 18 8.40 -15.56 1.52
CA ILE A 18 9.55 -16.18 0.86
C ILE A 18 10.29 -17.11 1.80
N ARG A 19 10.46 -16.69 3.06
CA ARG A 19 11.08 -17.53 4.09
C ARG A 19 10.29 -18.81 4.35
N LYS A 20 8.97 -18.70 4.46
CA LYS A 20 8.11 -19.85 4.75
C LYS A 20 8.01 -20.81 3.57
N LYS A 21 7.89 -20.30 2.36
CA LYS A 21 7.65 -21.11 1.17
C LYS A 21 8.93 -21.72 0.60
N TYR A 22 10.03 -20.97 0.60
CA TYR A 22 11.26 -21.35 -0.08
C TYR A 22 12.45 -21.64 0.85
N GLY A 23 12.27 -21.41 2.15
CA GLY A 23 13.37 -21.52 3.10
C GLY A 23 14.49 -20.51 2.83
N LEU A 24 14.17 -19.39 2.19
CA LEU A 24 15.13 -18.38 1.76
C LEU A 24 15.00 -17.11 2.61
N SER A 25 16.09 -16.68 3.22
CA SER A 25 16.18 -15.40 3.92
C SER A 25 16.62 -14.31 2.96
N ILE A 26 15.81 -13.26 2.84
CA ILE A 26 16.10 -12.04 2.05
C ILE A 26 16.13 -10.82 2.95
N GLY A 27 16.86 -9.77 2.54
CA GLY A 27 16.90 -8.50 3.23
C GLY A 27 15.75 -7.56 2.83
N ASP A 28 15.55 -6.51 3.64
CA ASP A 28 14.46 -5.51 3.44
C ASP A 28 14.54 -4.84 2.07
N GLN A 29 15.73 -4.46 1.62
CA GLN A 29 15.93 -3.87 0.28
C GLN A 29 15.50 -4.80 -0.85
N THR A 30 15.76 -6.11 -0.70
CA THR A 30 15.33 -7.11 -1.69
C THR A 30 13.81 -7.24 -1.69
N ALA A 31 13.19 -7.28 -0.51
CA ALA A 31 11.74 -7.35 -0.38
C ALA A 31 11.05 -6.11 -0.97
N GLU A 32 11.59 -4.93 -0.72
CA GLU A 32 11.13 -3.68 -1.32
C GLU A 32 11.27 -3.68 -2.84
N GLY A 33 12.42 -4.11 -3.37
CA GLY A 33 12.65 -4.25 -4.80
C GLY A 33 11.61 -5.17 -5.46
N ILE A 34 11.30 -6.32 -4.85
CA ILE A 34 10.28 -7.25 -5.31
C ILE A 34 8.90 -6.58 -5.34
N LYS A 35 8.50 -5.88 -4.26
CA LYS A 35 7.24 -5.14 -4.18
C LYS A 35 7.11 -4.12 -5.30
N ILE A 36 8.15 -3.33 -5.56
CA ILE A 36 8.15 -2.27 -6.58
C ILE A 36 8.11 -2.88 -7.99
N GLU A 37 8.90 -3.93 -8.24
CA GLU A 37 9.11 -4.46 -9.59
C GLU A 37 7.98 -5.38 -10.06
N ILE A 38 7.49 -6.26 -9.20
CA ILE A 38 6.46 -7.24 -9.56
C ILE A 38 5.22 -7.22 -8.65
N GLY A 39 5.24 -6.48 -7.53
CA GLY A 39 4.10 -6.40 -6.61
C GLY A 39 2.84 -5.86 -7.27
N SER A 40 1.69 -6.44 -6.93
CA SER A 40 0.37 -6.00 -7.35
C SER A 40 -0.65 -6.32 -6.26
N ALA A 41 -1.64 -5.45 -6.09
CA ALA A 41 -2.74 -5.69 -5.15
C ALA A 41 -3.77 -6.71 -5.66
N ILE A 42 -3.76 -7.01 -6.96
CA ILE A 42 -4.69 -7.96 -7.61
C ILE A 42 -3.86 -8.96 -8.43
N LYS A 43 -4.28 -10.22 -8.43
CA LYS A 43 -3.70 -11.26 -9.30
C LYS A 43 -3.81 -10.87 -10.77
N GLN A 44 -2.79 -11.20 -11.55
CA GLN A 44 -2.68 -10.87 -12.97
C GLN A 44 -2.73 -12.14 -13.81
N ASP A 45 -3.44 -12.08 -14.95
CA ASP A 45 -3.51 -13.21 -15.91
C ASP A 45 -2.15 -13.44 -16.59
N LYS A 46 -1.45 -12.35 -16.94
CA LYS A 46 -0.07 -12.40 -17.45
C LYS A 46 0.90 -12.21 -16.29
N GLU A 47 1.34 -13.32 -15.74
CA GLU A 47 2.19 -13.33 -14.57
C GLU A 47 3.63 -12.92 -14.92
N LYS A 48 4.12 -11.90 -14.23
CA LYS A 48 5.55 -11.55 -14.24
C LYS A 48 6.27 -12.38 -13.19
N SER A 49 7.50 -12.77 -13.48
CA SER A 49 8.40 -13.41 -12.52
C SER A 49 9.70 -12.62 -12.39
N MET A 50 10.35 -12.75 -11.26
CA MET A 50 11.60 -12.10 -10.94
C MET A 50 12.54 -13.09 -10.27
N GLU A 51 13.78 -13.13 -10.72
CA GLU A 51 14.85 -13.86 -10.05
C GLU A 51 15.33 -13.08 -8.85
N ILE A 52 15.37 -13.72 -7.67
CA ILE A 52 15.86 -13.15 -6.43
C ILE A 52 16.93 -14.01 -5.80
N LYS A 53 17.83 -13.35 -5.06
CA LYS A 53 18.94 -13.98 -4.36
C LYS A 53 18.81 -13.80 -2.86
N GLY A 54 19.10 -14.83 -2.11
CA GLY A 54 19.08 -14.79 -0.66
C GLY A 54 19.96 -15.89 -0.06
N ARG A 55 19.84 -16.07 1.24
CA ARG A 55 20.55 -17.15 1.97
C ARG A 55 19.59 -18.30 2.25
N ASP A 56 19.94 -19.49 1.80
CA ASP A 56 19.24 -20.72 2.19
C ASP A 56 19.34 -20.92 3.71
N MET A 57 18.21 -21.12 4.35
CA MET A 57 18.15 -21.20 5.82
C MET A 57 18.66 -22.52 6.39
N ILE A 58 18.72 -23.58 5.56
CA ILE A 58 19.20 -24.91 5.97
C ILE A 58 20.70 -25.01 5.68
N ALA A 59 21.09 -24.74 4.44
CA ALA A 59 22.48 -24.87 4.00
C ALA A 59 23.37 -23.68 4.42
N GLY A 60 22.76 -22.51 4.72
CA GLY A 60 23.48 -21.27 5.02
C GLY A 60 24.16 -20.61 3.82
N LEU A 61 24.02 -21.18 2.62
CA LEU A 61 24.67 -20.75 1.39
C LEU A 61 23.81 -19.81 0.56
N PRO A 62 24.41 -18.98 -0.33
CA PRO A 62 23.65 -18.20 -1.30
C PRO A 62 22.81 -19.11 -2.19
N LYS A 63 21.57 -18.72 -2.42
CA LYS A 63 20.62 -19.44 -3.29
C LYS A 63 19.80 -18.45 -4.10
N THR A 64 19.52 -18.84 -5.33
CA THR A 64 18.69 -18.07 -6.25
C THR A 64 17.38 -18.81 -6.49
N ILE A 65 16.26 -18.08 -6.49
CA ILE A 65 14.93 -18.60 -6.81
C ILE A 65 14.19 -17.64 -7.73
N ASN A 66 13.18 -18.14 -8.43
CA ASN A 66 12.21 -17.32 -9.13
C ASN A 66 10.93 -17.18 -8.31
N VAL A 67 10.43 -15.96 -8.21
CA VAL A 67 9.15 -15.63 -7.55
C VAL A 67 8.23 -14.95 -8.56
N SER A 68 6.93 -15.22 -8.45
CA SER A 68 5.94 -14.67 -9.35
C SER A 68 5.15 -13.51 -8.73
N ALA A 69 4.58 -12.64 -9.57
CA ALA A 69 3.77 -11.51 -9.12
C ALA A 69 2.54 -11.96 -8.31
N ASN A 70 1.93 -13.10 -8.68
CA ASN A 70 0.75 -13.61 -7.98
C ASN A 70 1.08 -14.16 -6.59
N GLU A 71 2.29 -14.70 -6.41
CA GLU A 71 2.79 -15.06 -5.07
C GLU A 71 2.98 -13.85 -4.18
N ILE A 72 3.48 -12.75 -4.75
CA ILE A 72 3.63 -11.50 -3.99
C ILE A 72 2.27 -10.91 -3.64
N THR A 73 1.29 -10.97 -4.55
CA THR A 73 -0.09 -10.58 -4.26
C THR A 73 -0.68 -11.39 -3.09
N GLU A 74 -0.42 -12.70 -3.06
CA GLU A 74 -0.83 -13.57 -1.95
C GLU A 74 -0.13 -13.19 -0.64
N ALA A 75 1.17 -12.93 -0.70
CA ALA A 75 1.97 -12.56 0.47
C ALA A 75 1.46 -11.30 1.19
N ILE A 76 1.06 -10.28 0.42
CA ILE A 76 0.61 -8.99 0.96
C ILE A 76 -0.91 -8.90 1.20
N GLY A 77 -1.68 -9.88 0.74
CA GLY A 77 -3.14 -9.84 0.75
C GLY A 77 -3.72 -9.57 2.13
N ASN A 78 -3.28 -10.29 3.16
CA ASN A 78 -3.75 -10.11 4.53
C ASN A 78 -3.50 -8.68 5.08
N GLU A 79 -2.40 -8.04 4.68
CA GLU A 79 -2.12 -6.67 5.13
C GLU A 79 -3.02 -5.66 4.38
N LEU A 80 -3.29 -5.90 3.10
CA LEU A 80 -4.24 -5.08 2.33
C LEU A 80 -5.67 -5.21 2.87
N ASP A 81 -6.10 -6.41 3.27
CA ASP A 81 -7.41 -6.63 3.87
C ASP A 81 -7.61 -5.83 5.16
N LYS A 82 -6.58 -5.75 6.01
CA LYS A 82 -6.61 -4.92 7.22
C LYS A 82 -6.78 -3.43 6.90
N ILE A 83 -6.14 -2.95 5.83
CA ILE A 83 -6.31 -1.56 5.36
C ILE A 83 -7.76 -1.35 4.90
N ILE A 84 -8.31 -2.28 4.12
CA ILE A 84 -9.70 -2.23 3.64
C ILE A 84 -10.68 -2.18 4.81
N LEU A 85 -10.46 -3.02 5.83
CA LEU A 85 -11.30 -3.02 7.04
C LEU A 85 -11.24 -1.69 7.79
N ALA A 86 -10.05 -1.09 7.90
CA ALA A 86 -9.88 0.22 8.53
C ALA A 86 -10.61 1.33 7.76
N ILE A 87 -10.56 1.30 6.42
CA ILE A 87 -11.30 2.26 5.58
C ILE A 87 -12.81 2.06 5.75
N LYS A 88 -13.30 0.83 5.70
CA LYS A 88 -14.73 0.53 5.92
C LYS A 88 -15.23 1.06 7.25
N SER A 89 -14.45 0.85 8.32
CA SER A 89 -14.82 1.37 9.65
C SER A 89 -14.92 2.91 9.69
N VAL A 90 -14.15 3.63 8.88
CA VAL A 90 -14.27 5.09 8.75
C VAL A 90 -15.51 5.47 7.96
N LEU A 91 -15.77 4.78 6.86
CA LEU A 91 -16.95 5.04 6.01
C LEU A 91 -18.27 4.78 6.77
N GLU A 92 -18.32 3.73 7.57
CA GLU A 92 -19.48 3.39 8.42
C GLU A 92 -19.78 4.46 9.47
N GLN A 93 -18.78 5.22 9.90
CA GLN A 93 -18.91 6.30 10.89
C GLN A 93 -19.15 7.67 10.23
N ALA A 94 -19.12 7.76 8.91
CA ALA A 94 -19.34 9.01 8.19
C ALA A 94 -20.82 9.43 8.28
N PRO A 95 -21.10 10.72 8.51
CA PRO A 95 -22.47 11.25 8.44
C PRO A 95 -23.11 10.97 7.06
N PRO A 96 -24.44 10.75 7.01
CA PRO A 96 -25.15 10.44 5.76
C PRO A 96 -24.94 11.48 4.65
N GLU A 97 -24.82 12.76 5.01
CA GLU A 97 -24.59 13.88 4.08
C GLU A 97 -23.25 13.75 3.37
N LEU A 98 -22.20 13.30 4.10
CA LEU A 98 -20.86 13.06 3.54
C LEU A 98 -20.80 11.77 2.73
N SER A 99 -21.64 10.79 3.05
CA SER A 99 -21.68 9.51 2.34
C SER A 99 -22.04 9.70 0.87
N SER A 100 -22.98 10.61 0.55
CA SER A 100 -23.34 10.95 -0.83
C SER A 100 -22.14 11.54 -1.59
N ASP A 101 -21.46 12.51 -0.99
CA ASP A 101 -20.27 13.12 -1.59
C ASP A 101 -19.14 12.10 -1.81
N ILE A 102 -18.96 11.16 -0.90
CA ILE A 102 -17.94 10.11 -1.01
C ILE A 102 -18.25 9.14 -2.16
N ILE A 103 -19.53 8.81 -2.38
CA ILE A 103 -19.96 7.96 -3.49
C ILE A 103 -19.65 8.63 -4.82
N ASP A 104 -19.90 9.93 -4.94
CA ASP A 104 -19.72 10.68 -6.18
C ASP A 104 -18.26 11.04 -6.46
N ARG A 105 -17.54 11.51 -5.44
CA ARG A 105 -16.17 12.04 -5.58
C ARG A 105 -15.09 10.96 -5.33
N GLY A 106 -15.45 9.91 -4.58
CA GLY A 106 -14.54 8.84 -4.26
C GLY A 106 -13.48 9.19 -3.21
N MET A 107 -12.43 8.38 -3.17
CA MET A 107 -11.32 8.49 -2.24
C MET A 107 -10.00 8.73 -2.99
N VAL A 108 -9.21 9.69 -2.52
CA VAL A 108 -7.88 9.98 -3.05
C VAL A 108 -6.82 9.36 -2.15
N MET A 109 -5.94 8.56 -2.75
CA MET A 109 -4.83 7.90 -2.07
C MET A 109 -3.53 8.67 -2.30
N THR A 110 -2.74 8.85 -1.25
CA THR A 110 -1.44 9.54 -1.30
C THR A 110 -0.35 8.73 -0.59
N GLY A 111 0.90 9.17 -0.75
CA GLY A 111 2.06 8.50 -0.18
C GLY A 111 2.58 7.34 -1.03
N GLY A 112 3.78 6.84 -0.71
CA GLY A 112 4.45 5.79 -1.49
C GLY A 112 3.68 4.47 -1.55
N GLY A 113 2.95 4.11 -0.50
CA GLY A 113 2.13 2.90 -0.47
C GLY A 113 1.00 2.89 -1.51
N SER A 114 0.49 4.07 -1.88
CA SER A 114 -0.57 4.21 -2.90
C SER A 114 -0.11 3.83 -4.30
N LEU A 115 1.20 3.79 -4.54
CA LEU A 115 1.80 3.44 -5.83
C LEU A 115 1.86 1.92 -6.09
N LEU A 116 1.42 1.08 -5.14
CA LEU A 116 1.31 -0.35 -5.39
C LEU A 116 0.33 -0.60 -6.56
N ARG A 117 0.78 -1.38 -7.54
CA ARG A 117 -0.02 -1.62 -8.76
C ARG A 117 -1.41 -2.16 -8.44
N ASN A 118 -2.41 -1.63 -9.11
CA ASN A 118 -3.82 -2.02 -9.00
C ASN A 118 -4.43 -1.86 -7.59
N LEU A 119 -3.80 -1.08 -6.69
CA LEU A 119 -4.35 -0.82 -5.37
C LEU A 119 -5.66 -0.03 -5.46
N ASP A 120 -5.73 0.93 -6.39
CA ASP A 120 -6.92 1.69 -6.75
C ASP A 120 -8.09 0.78 -7.15
N LYS A 121 -7.81 -0.21 -8.00
CA LYS A 121 -8.81 -1.19 -8.45
C LYS A 121 -9.27 -2.11 -7.32
N LEU A 122 -8.33 -2.57 -6.47
CA LEU A 122 -8.66 -3.38 -5.32
C LEU A 122 -9.60 -2.63 -4.38
N PHE A 123 -9.26 -1.39 -4.04
CA PHE A 123 -10.06 -0.59 -3.13
C PHE A 123 -11.42 -0.21 -3.74
N THR A 124 -11.45 0.20 -5.00
CA THR A 124 -12.71 0.47 -5.70
C THR A 124 -13.64 -0.74 -5.67
N LYS A 125 -13.11 -1.93 -5.94
CA LYS A 125 -13.90 -3.18 -5.91
C LYS A 125 -14.37 -3.54 -4.50
N SER A 126 -13.51 -3.36 -3.49
CA SER A 126 -13.78 -3.79 -2.11
C SER A 126 -14.65 -2.82 -1.32
N LEU A 127 -14.61 -1.53 -1.66
CA LEU A 127 -15.32 -0.46 -0.97
C LEU A 127 -16.59 -0.02 -1.71
N GLY A 128 -16.69 -0.28 -3.01
CA GLY A 128 -17.82 0.16 -3.85
C GLY A 128 -17.83 1.64 -4.17
N ILE A 129 -16.71 2.35 -3.93
CA ILE A 129 -16.53 3.79 -4.23
C ILE A 129 -15.33 3.99 -5.14
N PRO A 130 -15.30 5.02 -5.99
CA PRO A 130 -14.15 5.33 -6.82
C PRO A 130 -12.91 5.60 -5.96
N CYS A 131 -11.77 4.99 -6.29
CA CYS A 131 -10.50 5.23 -5.60
C CYS A 131 -9.44 5.64 -6.61
N HIS A 132 -8.75 6.74 -6.34
CA HIS A 132 -7.78 7.33 -7.25
C HIS A 132 -6.45 7.58 -6.54
N VAL A 133 -5.34 7.37 -7.25
CA VAL A 133 -4.02 7.76 -6.77
C VAL A 133 -3.77 9.21 -7.16
N ALA A 134 -3.35 10.03 -6.21
CA ALA A 134 -3.02 11.43 -6.47
C ALA A 134 -1.86 11.55 -7.46
N SER A 135 -1.90 12.58 -8.31
CA SER A 135 -0.71 12.99 -9.06
C SER A 135 0.39 13.37 -8.06
N ASP A 136 1.62 12.92 -8.31
CA ASP A 136 2.76 13.13 -7.39
C ASP A 136 2.52 12.61 -5.96
N ALA A 137 1.90 11.45 -5.82
CA ALA A 137 1.47 10.88 -4.54
C ALA A 137 2.53 10.94 -3.43
N LEU A 138 3.81 10.78 -3.76
CA LEU A 138 4.93 10.88 -2.83
C LEU A 138 5.13 12.29 -2.27
N LEU A 139 4.78 13.32 -3.05
CA LEU A 139 5.05 14.72 -2.73
C LEU A 139 3.84 15.45 -2.14
N CYS A 140 2.67 14.82 -2.06
CA CYS A 140 1.44 15.46 -1.60
C CYS A 140 1.59 16.11 -0.23
N VAL A 141 2.23 15.43 0.73
CA VAL A 141 2.43 15.98 2.08
C VAL A 141 3.37 17.18 2.04
N ALA A 142 4.50 17.08 1.34
CA ALA A 142 5.47 18.18 1.22
C ALA A 142 4.85 19.41 0.52
N LYS A 143 4.13 19.20 -0.58
CA LYS A 143 3.42 20.26 -1.29
C LYS A 143 2.34 20.90 -0.41
N GLY A 144 1.52 20.08 0.27
CA GLY A 144 0.48 20.59 1.17
C GLY A 144 1.05 21.37 2.36
N THR A 145 2.17 20.92 2.93
CA THR A 145 2.87 21.64 3.99
C THR A 145 3.41 22.99 3.49
N GLY A 146 3.97 23.02 2.27
CA GLY A 146 4.41 24.27 1.63
C GLY A 146 3.27 25.28 1.47
N ILE A 147 2.15 24.85 0.92
CA ILE A 147 0.95 25.67 0.77
C ILE A 147 0.45 26.18 2.13
N ALA A 148 0.45 25.33 3.15
CA ALA A 148 0.03 25.73 4.50
C ALA A 148 0.96 26.80 5.12
N LEU A 149 2.27 26.71 4.86
CA LEU A 149 3.25 27.70 5.32
C LEU A 149 3.09 29.04 4.60
N GLU A 150 2.80 29.04 3.32
CA GLU A 150 2.53 30.26 2.54
C GLU A 150 1.25 30.97 2.98
N ASN A 151 0.27 30.23 3.54
CA ASN A 151 -1.02 30.74 4.00
C ASN A 151 -1.22 30.52 5.52
N LEU A 152 -0.16 30.71 6.30
CA LEU A 152 -0.10 30.32 7.72
C LEU A 152 -1.19 30.96 8.57
N ASP A 153 -1.55 32.21 8.32
CA ASP A 153 -2.55 32.94 9.12
C ASP A 153 -3.97 32.38 8.94
N ASP A 154 -4.32 31.90 7.75
CA ASP A 154 -5.61 31.27 7.49
C ASP A 154 -5.69 29.87 8.13
N TYR A 155 -4.60 29.11 8.05
CA TYR A 155 -4.52 27.78 8.68
C TYR A 155 -4.48 27.87 10.22
N LYS A 156 -3.84 28.87 10.81
CA LYS A 156 -3.88 29.10 12.27
C LYS A 156 -5.29 29.36 12.79
N LYS A 157 -6.07 30.19 12.09
CA LYS A 157 -7.46 30.46 12.46
C LYS A 157 -8.30 29.18 12.42
N SER A 158 -8.12 28.35 11.41
CA SER A 158 -8.83 27.07 11.26
C SER A 158 -8.41 26.02 12.31
N ALA A 159 -7.15 25.99 12.72
CA ALA A 159 -6.65 25.05 13.73
C ALA A 159 -7.05 25.44 15.17
N LEU A 160 -7.21 26.73 15.45
CA LEU A 160 -7.64 27.24 16.76
C LEU A 160 -9.17 27.20 16.95
N ALA A 161 -9.93 26.94 15.90
CA ALA A 161 -11.40 26.83 15.92
C ALA A 161 -11.92 25.43 16.28
N ARG A 162 -11.05 24.52 16.69
CA ARG A 162 -11.37 23.16 17.19
C ARG A 162 -11.02 23.11 18.70
#